data_e18b873fc2c219c996b8afc11f7e653c
#
_entry.id   e18b873fc2c219c996b8afc11f7e653c
#
_cell.length_a   1.000
_cell.length_b   1.000
_cell.length_c   1.000
_cell.angle_alpha   90.00
_cell.angle_beta   90.00
_cell.angle_gamma   90.00
#
_symmetry.space_group_name_H-M   'P 1'
#
loop_
_entity.id
_entity.type
_entity.pdbx_description
1 polymer ?
#
loop_
_entity_poly.entity_id
_entity_poly.type
_entity_poly.pdbx_seq_one_letter_code
_entity_poly.pdbx_strand_id
1 'polypeptide(L)'
;SQTCRMVNKDFFDGVVDTAPLVGFLLMLPMFNKAAELCVPYFNALLGGIIPNNTLVISIVFAVLAPLGMFRGPFTLFGCGAATLGILKGIGFSTAYLAPLIIIPSTVMNVSCCITQSWIVWGVNYTKVSTKEYLKLSAVVGWIICIILQAMVYVMFG
;
A
#
# COMPACT_ATOMS: atom_id res chain seq x y z
N SER A 1 36.09 26.85 9.24
CA SER A 1 36.61 26.34 7.98
C SER A 1 35.47 26.13 6.97
N GLN A 2 35.74 26.32 5.71
CA GLN A 2 34.73 26.18 4.65
C GLN A 2 34.05 24.81 4.64
N THR A 3 34.79 23.76 4.92
CA THR A 3 34.32 22.37 4.97
C THR A 3 33.21 22.17 6.02
N CYS A 4 33.40 22.69 7.25
CA CYS A 4 32.35 22.63 8.28
C CYS A 4 31.06 23.35 7.89
N ARG A 5 31.20 24.43 7.14
CA ARG A 5 30.03 25.23 6.70
C ARG A 5 29.27 24.53 5.57
N MET A 6 29.96 23.84 4.68
CA MET A 6 29.36 23.01 3.64
C MET A 6 28.61 21.80 4.23
N VAL A 7 29.28 21.03 5.12
CA VAL A 7 28.66 19.88 5.78
C VAL A 7 27.42 20.28 6.56
N ASN A 8 27.47 21.42 7.27
CA ASN A 8 26.32 21.89 8.04
C ASN A 8 25.16 22.30 7.13
N LYS A 9 25.44 22.96 6.00
CA LYS A 9 24.43 23.32 5.02
C LYS A 9 23.80 22.08 4.41
N ASP A 10 24.59 21.13 3.91
CA ASP A 10 24.11 19.90 3.29
C ASP A 10 23.28 19.05 4.26
N PHE A 11 23.64 19.05 5.56
CA PHE A 11 22.85 18.40 6.60
C PHE A 11 21.48 19.07 6.77
N PHE A 12 21.42 20.39 6.88
CA PHE A 12 20.12 21.09 7.03
C PHE A 12 19.27 21.00 5.79
N ASP A 13 19.85 21.08 4.60
CA ASP A 13 19.14 20.92 3.34
C ASP A 13 18.54 19.50 3.27
N GLY A 14 19.29 18.46 3.64
CA GLY A 14 18.81 17.10 3.72
C GLY A 14 17.68 16.89 4.74
N VAL A 15 17.75 17.56 5.90
CA VAL A 15 16.67 17.53 6.90
C VAL A 15 15.40 18.18 6.35
N VAL A 16 15.52 19.30 5.68
CA VAL A 16 14.38 20.01 5.07
C VAL A 16 13.73 19.15 3.98
N ASP A 17 14.54 18.52 3.13
CA ASP A 17 14.04 17.65 2.05
C ASP A 17 13.33 16.39 2.58
N THR A 18 13.76 15.85 3.72
CA THR A 18 13.17 14.66 4.33
C THR A 18 12.04 14.96 5.30
N ALA A 19 11.88 16.19 5.77
CA ALA A 19 10.85 16.57 6.74
C ALA A 19 9.42 16.20 6.32
N PRO A 20 8.99 16.38 5.06
CA PRO A 20 7.66 15.94 4.62
C PRO A 20 7.44 14.43 4.73
N LEU A 21 8.48 13.64 4.45
CA LEU A 21 8.43 12.18 4.60
C LEU A 21 8.32 11.77 6.07
N VAL A 22 9.10 12.40 6.95
CA VAL A 22 9.03 12.15 8.40
C VAL A 22 7.65 12.54 8.93
N GLY A 23 7.13 13.70 8.55
CA GLY A 23 5.78 14.13 8.91
C GLY A 23 4.71 13.13 8.47
N PHE A 24 4.81 12.63 7.25
CA PHE A 24 3.91 11.59 6.75
C PHE A 24 4.01 10.29 7.55
N LEU A 25 5.22 9.82 7.86
CA LEU A 25 5.45 8.60 8.63
C LEU A 25 4.93 8.70 10.07
N LEU A 26 4.92 9.89 10.65
CA LEU A 26 4.34 10.13 11.98
C LEU A 26 2.79 10.18 11.92
N MET A 27 2.23 10.75 10.86
CA MET A 27 0.78 10.84 10.69
C MET A 27 0.13 9.51 10.33
N LEU A 28 0.82 8.63 9.62
CA LEU A 28 0.29 7.35 9.17
C LEU A 28 -0.15 6.42 10.32
N PRO A 29 0.63 6.21 11.41
CA PRO A 29 0.19 5.43 12.56
C PRO A 29 -1.00 6.06 13.28
N MET A 30 -1.06 7.39 13.36
CA MET A 30 -2.20 8.10 13.97
C MET A 30 -3.47 7.87 13.15
N PHE A 31 -3.39 7.99 11.83
CA PHE A 31 -4.49 7.68 10.93
C PHE A 31 -4.94 6.22 11.06
N ASN A 32 -4.00 5.28 11.05
CA ASN A 32 -4.29 3.85 11.20
C ASN A 32 -4.98 3.57 12.55
N LYS A 33 -4.52 4.21 13.62
CA LYS A 33 -5.15 4.05 14.94
C LYS A 33 -6.57 4.63 14.99
N ALA A 34 -6.78 5.77 14.37
CA ALA A 34 -8.13 6.35 14.24
C ALA A 34 -9.05 5.43 13.40
N ALA A 35 -8.53 4.86 12.31
CA ALA A 35 -9.26 3.91 11.48
C ALA A 35 -9.63 2.63 12.25
N GLU A 36 -8.72 2.09 13.07
CA GLU A 36 -9.02 0.95 13.95
C GLU A 36 -10.15 1.25 14.93
N LEU A 37 -10.20 2.44 15.51
CA LEU A 37 -11.28 2.85 16.41
C LEU A 37 -12.64 2.96 15.69
N CYS A 38 -12.65 3.21 14.38
CA CYS A 38 -13.85 3.27 13.56
C CYS A 38 -14.34 1.89 13.08
N VAL A 39 -13.54 0.83 13.24
CA VAL A 39 -13.87 -0.54 12.78
C VAL A 39 -15.25 -1.02 13.27
N PRO A 40 -15.66 -0.85 14.54
CA PRO A 40 -16.98 -1.28 15.00
C PRO A 40 -18.12 -0.62 14.22
N TYR A 41 -17.97 0.66 13.88
CA TYR A 41 -18.96 1.41 13.10
C TYR A 41 -19.01 0.93 11.65
N PHE A 42 -17.85 0.68 11.05
CA PHE A 42 -17.77 0.11 9.70
C PHE A 42 -18.36 -1.30 9.63
N ASN A 43 -18.11 -2.14 10.64
CA ASN A 43 -18.70 -3.47 10.70
C ASN A 43 -20.22 -3.43 10.86
N ALA A 44 -20.75 -2.48 11.61
CA ALA A 44 -22.20 -2.28 11.73
C ALA A 44 -22.85 -1.88 10.40
N LEU A 45 -22.14 -1.08 9.59
CA LEU A 45 -22.64 -0.60 8.30
C LEU A 45 -22.39 -1.59 7.16
N LEU A 46 -21.23 -2.23 7.12
CA LEU A 46 -20.74 -3.03 5.99
C LEU A 46 -20.75 -4.55 6.24
N GLY A 47 -20.87 -4.98 7.50
CA GLY A 47 -20.81 -6.39 7.86
C GLY A 47 -21.90 -7.25 7.24
N GLY A 48 -23.04 -6.64 6.87
CA GLY A 48 -24.10 -7.31 6.10
C GLY A 48 -23.89 -7.31 4.59
N ILE A 49 -22.96 -6.51 4.08
CA ILE A 49 -22.69 -6.33 2.64
C ILE A 49 -21.47 -7.16 2.21
N ILE A 50 -20.48 -7.28 3.10
CA ILE A 50 -19.24 -8.00 2.79
C ILE A 50 -19.49 -9.51 3.02
N PRO A 51 -19.39 -10.34 1.98
CA PRO A 51 -19.62 -11.78 2.12
C PRO A 51 -18.50 -12.41 2.95
N ASN A 52 -18.90 -13.28 3.89
CA ASN A 52 -17.94 -14.06 4.68
C ASN A 52 -17.47 -15.31 3.89
N ASN A 53 -16.88 -15.07 2.73
CA ASN A 53 -16.37 -16.10 1.82
C ASN A 53 -14.96 -15.72 1.35
N THR A 54 -13.98 -16.54 1.70
CA THR A 54 -12.57 -16.34 1.35
C THR A 54 -12.35 -16.23 -0.16
N LEU A 55 -13.06 -17.02 -0.97
CA LEU A 55 -12.96 -16.96 -2.42
C LEU A 55 -13.37 -15.58 -2.96
N VAL A 56 -14.51 -15.07 -2.50
CA VAL A 56 -15.03 -13.76 -2.96
C VAL A 56 -14.06 -12.65 -2.56
N ILE A 57 -13.55 -12.65 -1.33
CA ILE A 57 -12.58 -11.66 -0.87
C ILE A 57 -11.27 -11.75 -1.67
N SER A 58 -10.76 -12.94 -1.95
CA SER A 58 -9.56 -13.12 -2.80
C SER A 58 -9.77 -12.57 -4.21
N ILE A 59 -10.93 -12.82 -4.82
CA ILE A 59 -11.27 -12.27 -6.15
C ILE A 59 -11.37 -10.74 -6.09
N VAL A 60 -12.03 -10.19 -5.07
CA VAL A 60 -12.13 -8.73 -4.90
C VAL A 60 -10.74 -8.10 -4.77
N PHE A 61 -9.85 -8.67 -3.97
CA PHE A 61 -8.47 -8.18 -3.83
C PHE A 61 -7.67 -8.35 -5.12
N ALA A 62 -7.87 -9.42 -5.87
CA ALA A 62 -7.22 -9.64 -7.16
C ALA A 62 -7.66 -8.61 -8.21
N VAL A 63 -8.98 -8.40 -8.33
CA VAL A 63 -9.55 -7.47 -9.33
C VAL A 63 -9.25 -6.01 -8.97
N LEU A 64 -9.38 -5.66 -7.69
CA LEU A 64 -9.18 -4.30 -7.20
C LEU A 64 -7.72 -4.01 -6.77
N ALA A 65 -6.77 -4.93 -6.99
CA ALA A 65 -5.36 -4.73 -6.67
C ALA A 65 -4.78 -3.39 -7.18
N PRO A 66 -5.15 -2.85 -8.37
CA PRO A 66 -4.68 -1.54 -8.81
C PRO A 66 -5.04 -0.39 -7.87
N LEU A 67 -6.10 -0.50 -7.06
CA LEU A 67 -6.42 0.47 -6.02
C LEU A 67 -5.41 0.47 -4.85
N GLY A 68 -4.52 -0.52 -4.79
CA GLY A 68 -3.35 -0.52 -3.90
C GLY A 68 -2.30 0.52 -4.29
N MET A 69 -2.30 1.01 -5.54
CA MET A 69 -1.45 2.13 -5.95
C MET A 69 -1.85 3.40 -5.18
N PHE A 70 -0.94 4.36 -5.16
CA PHE A 70 -1.18 5.68 -4.55
C PHE A 70 -1.67 5.63 -3.09
N ARG A 71 -1.24 4.60 -2.34
CA ARG A 71 -1.59 4.42 -0.92
C ARG A 71 -3.08 4.21 -0.65
N GLY A 72 -3.73 3.51 -1.55
CA GLY A 72 -5.16 3.19 -1.47
C GLY A 72 -5.53 2.18 -0.36
N PRO A 73 -6.80 1.72 -0.34
CA PRO A 73 -7.33 0.86 0.73
C PRO A 73 -6.76 -0.57 0.75
N PHE A 74 -6.10 -0.99 -0.33
CA PHE A 74 -5.50 -2.33 -0.46
C PHE A 74 -3.99 -2.33 -0.19
N THR A 75 -3.46 -1.32 0.48
CA THR A 75 -2.05 -1.26 0.86
C THR A 75 -1.84 -0.91 2.32
N LEU A 76 -0.90 -1.58 2.97
CA LEU A 76 -0.49 -1.31 4.35
C LEU A 76 0.09 0.11 4.52
N PHE A 77 0.68 0.66 3.47
CA PHE A 77 1.25 2.01 3.46
C PHE A 77 0.22 3.12 3.22
N GLY A 78 -1.06 2.79 3.30
CA GLY A 78 -2.20 3.69 3.16
C GLY A 78 -3.34 3.31 4.09
N CYS A 79 -4.57 3.21 3.55
CA CYS A 79 -5.77 2.90 4.33
C CYS A 79 -5.96 1.40 4.63
N GLY A 80 -5.01 0.54 4.27
CA GLY A 80 -5.14 -0.91 4.38
C GLY A 80 -5.28 -1.44 5.81
N ALA A 81 -4.78 -0.71 6.81
CA ALA A 81 -5.01 -1.07 8.21
C ALA A 81 -6.50 -1.05 8.58
N ALA A 82 -7.26 -0.07 8.05
CA ALA A 82 -8.72 -0.03 8.22
C ALA A 82 -9.39 -1.22 7.53
N THR A 83 -8.97 -1.53 6.30
CA THR A 83 -9.48 -2.69 5.55
C THR A 83 -9.22 -4.00 6.30
N LEU A 84 -8.00 -4.19 6.84
CA LEU A 84 -7.67 -5.33 7.68
C LEU A 84 -8.53 -5.40 8.94
N GLY A 85 -8.73 -4.27 9.61
CA GLY A 85 -9.56 -4.18 10.81
C GLY A 85 -11.00 -4.61 10.54
N ILE A 86 -11.59 -4.17 9.42
CA ILE A 86 -12.95 -4.53 9.00
C ILE A 86 -13.03 -6.05 8.72
N LEU A 87 -12.13 -6.59 7.91
CA LEU A 87 -12.13 -8.01 7.56
C LEU A 87 -11.88 -8.91 8.78
N LYS A 88 -10.99 -8.51 9.68
CA LYS A 88 -10.77 -9.21 10.95
C LYS A 88 -12.01 -9.18 11.83
N GLY A 89 -12.73 -8.05 11.87
CA GLY A 89 -14.00 -7.91 12.62
C GLY A 89 -15.11 -8.81 12.08
N ILE A 90 -15.10 -9.16 10.80
CA ILE A 90 -16.04 -10.11 10.18
C ILE A 90 -15.69 -11.56 10.52
N GLY A 91 -14.46 -11.85 10.95
CA GLY A 91 -14.03 -13.18 11.39
C GLY A 91 -12.97 -13.86 10.53
N PHE A 92 -12.37 -13.16 9.56
CA PHE A 92 -11.28 -13.72 8.77
C PHE A 92 -10.00 -13.89 9.61
N SER A 93 -9.27 -14.99 9.39
CA SER A 93 -8.04 -15.29 10.10
C SER A 93 -6.91 -14.33 9.70
N THR A 94 -6.05 -13.97 10.66
CA THR A 94 -4.89 -13.13 10.40
C THR A 94 -3.90 -13.81 9.43
N ALA A 95 -3.81 -15.14 9.46
CA ALA A 95 -2.96 -15.91 8.55
C ALA A 95 -3.38 -15.77 7.09
N TYR A 96 -4.67 -15.63 6.82
CA TYR A 96 -5.21 -15.36 5.49
C TYR A 96 -5.08 -13.88 5.13
N LEU A 97 -5.42 -12.97 6.05
CA LEU A 97 -5.45 -11.53 5.80
C LEU A 97 -4.06 -10.93 5.57
N ALA A 98 -3.02 -11.46 6.22
CA ALA A 98 -1.67 -10.91 6.09
C ALA A 98 -1.15 -11.00 4.65
N PRO A 99 -1.08 -12.18 4.00
CA PRO A 99 -0.64 -12.25 2.60
C PRO A 99 -1.60 -11.53 1.65
N LEU A 100 -2.91 -11.56 1.92
CA LEU A 100 -3.92 -10.90 1.10
C LEU A 100 -3.62 -9.41 0.88
N ILE A 101 -3.18 -8.69 1.91
CA ILE A 101 -2.90 -7.25 1.82
C ILE A 101 -1.43 -6.94 1.53
N ILE A 102 -0.49 -7.82 1.92
CA ILE A 102 0.94 -7.63 1.64
C ILE A 102 1.22 -7.66 0.13
N ILE A 103 0.53 -8.54 -0.61
CA ILE A 103 0.72 -8.68 -2.06
C ILE A 103 0.45 -7.37 -2.80
N PRO A 104 -0.74 -6.75 -2.75
CA PRO A 104 -0.96 -5.47 -3.41
C PRO A 104 -0.10 -4.34 -2.81
N SER A 105 0.25 -4.41 -1.52
CA SER A 105 1.16 -3.44 -0.91
C SER A 105 2.56 -3.48 -1.51
N THR A 106 3.11 -4.65 -1.78
CA THR A 106 4.45 -4.81 -2.35
C THR A 106 4.44 -4.66 -3.86
N VAL A 107 3.53 -5.33 -4.55
CA VAL A 107 3.51 -5.34 -6.02
C VAL A 107 3.00 -4.01 -6.57
N MET A 108 1.83 -3.57 -6.16
CA MET A 108 1.22 -2.36 -6.74
C MET A 108 1.79 -1.07 -6.16
N ASN A 109 1.93 -0.97 -4.84
CA ASN A 109 2.41 0.27 -4.23
C ASN A 109 3.94 0.40 -4.30
N VAL A 110 4.68 -0.62 -3.87
CA VAL A 110 6.15 -0.52 -3.80
C VAL A 110 6.79 -0.63 -5.18
N SER A 111 6.33 -1.55 -6.04
CA SER A 111 7.01 -1.84 -7.30
C SER A 111 6.43 -1.10 -8.52
N CYS A 112 5.17 -0.69 -8.50
CA CYS A 112 4.52 -0.07 -9.67
C CYS A 112 4.19 1.40 -9.48
N CYS A 113 4.08 1.89 -8.23
CA CYS A 113 3.60 3.25 -7.96
C CYS A 113 4.72 4.28 -8.13
N ILE A 114 4.45 5.28 -8.97
CA ILE A 114 5.38 6.40 -9.24
C ILE A 114 5.61 7.34 -8.05
N THR A 115 4.87 7.17 -6.95
CA THR A 115 5.11 7.94 -5.71
C THR A 115 6.31 7.42 -4.91
N GLN A 116 6.91 6.32 -5.33
CA GLN A 116 8.11 5.78 -4.70
C GLN A 116 9.36 6.46 -5.26
N SER A 117 10.24 6.91 -4.38
CA SER A 117 11.42 7.69 -4.74
C SER A 117 12.37 6.97 -5.71
N TRP A 118 12.57 5.66 -5.52
CA TRP A 118 13.44 4.85 -6.41
C TRP A 118 12.86 4.71 -7.82
N ILE A 119 11.53 4.68 -7.98
CA ILE A 119 10.89 4.65 -9.30
C ILE A 119 11.05 5.99 -10.00
N VAL A 120 10.83 7.09 -9.28
CA VAL A 120 11.06 8.45 -9.83
C VAL A 120 12.52 8.60 -10.26
N TRP A 121 13.46 8.15 -9.44
CA TRP A 121 14.87 8.17 -9.76
C TRP A 121 15.18 7.32 -11.01
N GLY A 122 14.68 6.09 -11.07
CA GLY A 122 14.88 5.18 -12.20
C GLY A 122 14.32 5.75 -13.52
N VAL A 123 13.09 6.29 -13.49
CA VAL A 123 12.44 6.94 -14.64
C VAL A 123 13.23 8.15 -15.12
N ASN A 124 13.73 8.99 -14.20
CA ASN A 124 14.56 10.14 -14.53
C ASN A 124 15.92 9.72 -15.12
N TYR A 125 16.53 8.67 -14.60
CA TYR A 125 17.80 8.16 -15.06
C TYR A 125 17.68 7.53 -16.47
N THR A 126 16.66 6.71 -16.70
CA THR A 126 16.44 6.01 -17.98
C THR A 126 15.80 6.90 -19.04
N LYS A 127 15.31 8.11 -18.68
CA LYS A 127 14.59 9.02 -19.58
C LYS A 127 13.30 8.42 -20.17
N VAL A 128 12.75 7.39 -19.52
CA VAL A 128 11.47 6.80 -19.90
C VAL A 128 10.34 7.72 -19.46
N SER A 129 9.27 7.80 -20.23
CA SER A 129 8.09 8.58 -19.86
C SER A 129 7.39 7.93 -18.64
N THR A 130 7.08 8.74 -17.63
CA THR A 130 6.33 8.30 -16.45
C THR A 130 5.01 7.61 -16.80
N LYS A 131 4.33 8.08 -17.87
CA LYS A 131 3.07 7.47 -18.33
C LYS A 131 3.28 6.08 -18.91
N GLU A 132 4.34 5.87 -19.70
CA GLU A 132 4.67 4.57 -20.29
C GLU A 132 5.08 3.58 -19.20
N TYR A 133 5.93 4.01 -18.28
CA TYR A 133 6.28 3.19 -17.12
C TYR A 133 5.04 2.75 -16.34
N LEU A 134 4.19 3.70 -15.97
CA LEU A 134 2.98 3.43 -15.17
C LEU A 134 2.03 2.48 -15.91
N LYS A 135 1.79 2.71 -17.20
CA LYS A 135 0.91 1.86 -18.02
C LYS A 135 1.40 0.42 -18.08
N LEU A 136 2.69 0.21 -18.29
CA LEU A 136 3.27 -1.12 -18.40
C LEU A 136 3.36 -1.80 -17.04
N SER A 137 3.91 -1.13 -16.02
CA SER A 137 4.11 -1.69 -14.69
C SER A 137 2.79 -2.01 -14.00
N ALA A 138 1.75 -1.18 -14.15
CA ALA A 138 0.43 -1.44 -13.58
C ALA A 138 -0.22 -2.70 -14.14
N VAL A 139 -0.14 -2.92 -15.47
CA VAL A 139 -0.69 -4.13 -16.09
C VAL A 139 0.05 -5.38 -15.64
N VAL A 140 1.37 -5.35 -15.69
CA VAL A 140 2.20 -6.49 -15.25
C VAL A 140 2.00 -6.77 -13.76
N GLY A 141 2.03 -5.73 -12.92
CA GLY A 141 1.80 -5.84 -11.49
C GLY A 141 0.41 -6.40 -11.17
N TRP A 142 -0.61 -6.00 -11.93
CA TRP A 142 -1.96 -6.51 -11.76
C TRP A 142 -2.06 -8.01 -12.05
N ILE A 143 -1.46 -8.47 -13.16
CA ILE A 143 -1.41 -9.90 -13.51
C ILE A 143 -0.70 -10.69 -12.40
N ILE A 144 0.43 -10.19 -11.90
CA ILE A 144 1.16 -10.80 -10.78
C ILE A 144 0.27 -10.86 -9.53
N CYS A 145 -0.44 -9.79 -9.20
CA CYS A 145 -1.37 -9.78 -8.06
C CYS A 145 -2.47 -10.83 -8.19
N ILE A 146 -3.06 -10.99 -9.38
CA ILE A 146 -4.09 -12.02 -9.63
C ILE A 146 -3.55 -13.42 -9.35
N ILE A 147 -2.36 -13.73 -9.88
CA ILE A 147 -1.73 -15.04 -9.68
C ILE A 147 -1.43 -15.28 -8.19
N LEU A 148 -0.82 -14.29 -7.52
CA LEU A 148 -0.45 -14.41 -6.12
C LEU A 148 -1.68 -14.49 -5.21
N GLN A 149 -2.76 -13.76 -5.50
CA GLN A 149 -4.01 -13.86 -4.74
C GLN A 149 -4.70 -15.21 -4.91
N ALA A 150 -4.64 -15.80 -6.11
CA ALA A 150 -5.10 -17.17 -6.32
C ALA A 150 -4.29 -18.17 -5.48
N MET A 151 -2.97 -17.99 -5.38
CA MET A 151 -2.12 -18.82 -4.50
C MET A 151 -2.49 -18.65 -3.02
N VAL A 152 -2.74 -17.44 -2.57
CA VAL A 152 -3.19 -17.17 -1.18
C VAL A 152 -4.49 -17.92 -0.89
N TYR A 153 -5.44 -17.88 -1.82
CA TYR A 153 -6.69 -18.62 -1.66
C TYR A 153 -6.46 -20.13 -1.56
N VAL A 154 -5.60 -20.70 -2.38
CA VAL A 154 -5.31 -22.15 -2.35
C VAL A 154 -4.59 -22.58 -1.07
N MET A 155 -3.73 -21.70 -0.51
CA MET A 155 -2.92 -22.03 0.68
C MET A 155 -3.62 -21.77 2.01
N PHE A 156 -4.49 -20.75 2.07
CA PHE A 156 -5.05 -20.22 3.32
C PHE A 156 -6.58 -20.04 3.29
N GLY A 157 -7.22 -20.22 2.16
CA GLY A 157 -8.65 -19.98 1.90
C GLY A 157 -9.59 -21.17 2.16
#